data_43090e951d99467c8a1b4667f3bd9d0b
#
_entry.id   43090e951d99467c8a1b4667f3bd9d0b
#
_cell.length_a   1.000
_cell.length_b   1.000
_cell.length_c   1.000
_cell.angle_alpha   90.00
_cell.angle_beta   90.00
_cell.angle_gamma   90.00
#
_symmetry.space_group_name_H-M   'P 1'
#
loop_
_entity.id
_entity.type
_entity.pdbx_description
1 polymer ?
#
loop_
_entity_poly.entity_id
_entity_poly.type
_entity_poly.pdbx_seq_one_letter_code
_entity_poly.pdbx_strand_id
1 'polypeptide(L)'
;AFLVAFTGLFLVACQNTKTENNASNEANTTLTLKVGTAPNYKPFNFKQDSKLTGFDTDLIEEIAKKNGIEIVWVETNFDGLIPALKAGKIDMIASAMSATDERRQSVDFTKPYYMSKNLYLKLKNNDSLQTKNDLEGKKIGVQLGTLQENTAKAIKNAQVQSNKDLNIAVLALKNNKIDAIVADQDTAKGFLAENPELVSFYQETDGGEGFSFAFDKNKQKDIIEIFNKGIDEAKTDGFYNTLIKKYELE
;
A
#
# COMPACT_ATOMS: atom_id res chain seq x y z
N ALA A 1 24.56 89.73 -0.57
CA ALA A 1 24.55 90.16 -1.95
C ALA A 1 24.87 89.02 -2.91
N PHE A 2 24.06 88.73 -3.72
CA PHE A 2 23.98 88.22 -5.09
C PHE A 2 22.89 87.18 -5.30
N LEU A 3 21.87 87.70 -5.95
CA LEU A 3 20.75 87.00 -6.53
C LEU A 3 21.20 86.40 -7.85
N VAL A 4 20.94 85.15 -8.16
CA VAL A 4 20.81 84.73 -9.61
C VAL A 4 19.64 83.79 -9.71
N ALA A 5 18.62 84.19 -10.40
CA ALA A 5 17.49 83.41 -10.88
C ALA A 5 17.94 82.63 -12.12
N PHE A 6 17.52 81.38 -12.24
CA PHE A 6 17.59 80.64 -13.49
C PHE A 6 16.27 79.92 -13.72
N THR A 7 15.60 80.37 -14.74
CA THR A 7 14.41 79.81 -15.35
C THR A 7 14.77 78.53 -16.09
N GLY A 8 14.10 77.41 -15.78
CA GLY A 8 14.33 76.12 -16.45
C GLY A 8 13.05 75.57 -17.05
N LEU A 9 13.12 75.23 -18.24
CA LEU A 9 12.17 74.78 -19.30
C LEU A 9 11.46 73.49 -18.88
N PHE A 10 10.14 73.45 -19.02
CA PHE A 10 9.34 72.24 -18.97
C PHE A 10 9.49 71.45 -20.29
N LEU A 11 10.06 70.22 -20.18
CA LEU A 11 9.98 69.22 -21.24
C LEU A 11 8.97 68.14 -20.82
N VAL A 12 7.84 68.10 -21.47
CA VAL A 12 6.84 67.03 -21.40
C VAL A 12 7.40 65.85 -22.21
N ALA A 13 7.82 64.80 -21.52
CA ALA A 13 8.14 63.51 -22.14
C ALA A 13 6.91 62.60 -22.03
N CYS A 14 6.29 62.27 -23.16
CA CYS A 14 5.30 61.21 -23.27
C CYS A 14 5.97 59.87 -22.91
N GLN A 15 5.63 59.31 -21.76
CA GLN A 15 6.00 57.93 -21.41
C GLN A 15 4.99 56.97 -22.02
N ASN A 16 5.46 56.22 -22.98
CA ASN A 16 4.80 55.08 -23.60
C ASN A 16 4.78 53.95 -22.57
N THR A 17 3.65 53.68 -21.91
CA THR A 17 3.43 52.53 -21.02
C THR A 17 3.41 51.28 -21.86
N LYS A 18 4.55 50.59 -21.98
CA LYS A 18 4.58 49.18 -22.35
C LYS A 18 3.93 48.40 -21.21
N THR A 19 2.78 47.83 -21.47
CA THR A 19 2.17 46.79 -20.66
C THR A 19 3.10 45.57 -20.75
N GLU A 20 3.96 45.39 -19.77
CA GLU A 20 4.63 44.11 -19.57
C GLU A 20 3.57 43.10 -19.11
N ASN A 21 3.20 42.20 -20.01
CA ASN A 21 2.53 40.98 -19.67
C ASN A 21 3.49 40.16 -18.78
N ASN A 22 3.33 40.28 -17.49
CA ASN A 22 3.83 39.27 -16.55
C ASN A 22 3.05 37.97 -16.82
N ALA A 23 3.53 37.19 -17.78
CA ALA A 23 3.24 35.78 -17.81
C ALA A 23 3.86 35.20 -16.51
N SER A 24 3.03 35.02 -15.50
CA SER A 24 3.38 34.23 -14.34
C SER A 24 3.81 32.84 -14.86
N ASN A 25 5.10 32.59 -14.86
CA ASN A 25 5.63 31.23 -14.88
C ASN A 25 5.10 30.54 -13.60
N GLU A 26 3.89 29.99 -13.65
CA GLU A 26 3.51 28.93 -12.75
C GLU A 26 4.47 27.77 -13.06
N ALA A 27 5.51 27.67 -12.26
CA ALA A 27 6.32 26.50 -12.21
C ALA A 27 5.34 25.35 -11.90
N ASN A 28 5.10 24.50 -12.89
CA ASN A 28 4.26 23.32 -12.78
C ASN A 28 4.99 22.38 -11.80
N THR A 29 4.79 22.62 -10.49
CA THR A 29 5.39 21.79 -9.43
C THR A 29 4.68 20.46 -9.48
N THR A 30 5.35 19.47 -10.07
CA THR A 30 4.88 18.10 -10.10
C THR A 30 4.63 17.63 -8.65
N LEU A 31 3.43 17.17 -8.37
CA LEU A 31 3.10 16.60 -7.07
C LEU A 31 3.92 15.32 -6.88
N THR A 32 4.70 15.27 -5.80
CA THR A 32 5.47 14.08 -5.41
C THR A 32 4.84 13.45 -4.18
N LEU A 33 4.57 12.13 -4.21
CA LEU A 33 4.05 11.36 -3.09
C LEU A 33 5.08 10.32 -2.62
N LYS A 34 5.36 10.33 -1.31
CA LYS A 34 6.13 9.26 -0.65
C LYS A 34 5.17 8.11 -0.31
N VAL A 35 5.30 6.99 -0.99
CA VAL A 35 4.43 5.82 -0.82
C VAL A 35 5.13 4.75 -0.01
N GLY A 36 4.58 4.44 1.16
CA GLY A 36 5.08 3.38 2.04
C GLY A 36 4.60 2.00 1.60
N THR A 37 5.52 1.03 1.60
CA THR A 37 5.23 -0.37 1.28
C THR A 37 6.11 -1.34 2.06
N ALA A 38 5.60 -2.57 2.27
CA ALA A 38 6.36 -3.70 2.81
C ALA A 38 6.71 -4.65 1.65
N PRO A 39 7.98 -4.67 1.16
CA PRO A 39 8.34 -5.32 -0.11
C PRO A 39 8.64 -6.83 0.03
N ASN A 40 7.84 -7.55 0.83
CA ASN A 40 7.97 -8.98 1.11
C ASN A 40 6.63 -9.72 1.01
N TYR A 41 5.68 -9.18 0.21
CA TYR A 41 4.31 -9.70 0.13
C TYR A 41 3.90 -9.96 -1.34
N LYS A 42 4.54 -10.96 -1.97
CA LYS A 42 4.23 -11.40 -3.34
C LYS A 42 2.80 -11.98 -3.38
N PRO A 43 1.98 -11.67 -4.41
CA PRO A 43 2.32 -10.94 -5.63
C PRO A 43 2.04 -9.42 -5.59
N PHE A 44 1.67 -8.85 -4.45
CA PHE A 44 1.22 -7.45 -4.35
C PHE A 44 2.38 -6.46 -4.27
N ASN A 45 3.36 -6.71 -3.37
CA ASN A 45 4.53 -5.84 -3.16
C ASN A 45 5.74 -6.73 -2.83
N PHE A 46 6.70 -6.82 -3.73
CA PHE A 46 7.89 -7.64 -3.55
C PHE A 46 9.08 -7.11 -4.35
N LYS A 47 10.26 -7.64 -4.07
CA LYS A 47 11.45 -7.33 -4.87
C LYS A 47 11.74 -8.45 -5.87
N GLN A 48 11.97 -8.05 -7.11
CA GLN A 48 12.53 -8.88 -8.16
C GLN A 48 13.77 -8.17 -8.72
N ASP A 49 14.91 -8.84 -8.71
CA ASP A 49 16.21 -8.27 -9.14
C ASP A 49 16.50 -6.91 -8.45
N SER A 50 16.24 -6.83 -7.13
CA SER A 50 16.36 -5.63 -6.29
C SER A 50 15.41 -4.48 -6.66
N LYS A 51 14.54 -4.64 -7.65
CA LYS A 51 13.52 -3.66 -8.02
C LYS A 51 12.20 -3.99 -7.32
N LEU A 52 11.57 -2.96 -6.74
CA LEU A 52 10.21 -3.07 -6.22
C LEU A 52 9.25 -3.32 -7.39
N THR A 53 8.38 -4.30 -7.25
CA THR A 53 7.37 -4.69 -8.22
C THR A 53 6.16 -5.31 -7.51
N GLY A 54 5.10 -5.56 -8.23
CA GLY A 54 3.89 -6.18 -7.71
C GLY A 54 2.63 -5.48 -8.21
N PHE A 55 1.50 -6.08 -7.91
CA PHE A 55 0.21 -5.58 -8.33
C PHE A 55 -0.04 -4.13 -7.85
N ASP A 56 0.22 -3.87 -6.56
CA ASP A 56 0.03 -2.53 -5.98
C ASP A 56 0.97 -1.51 -6.61
N THR A 57 2.26 -1.90 -6.78
CA THR A 57 3.27 -1.03 -7.38
C THR A 57 2.86 -0.59 -8.78
N ASP A 58 2.51 -1.55 -9.63
CA ASP A 58 2.15 -1.26 -11.02
C ASP A 58 0.85 -0.45 -11.12
N LEU A 59 -0.15 -0.75 -10.27
CA LEU A 59 -1.40 0.00 -10.24
C LEU A 59 -1.18 1.46 -9.81
N ILE A 60 -0.39 1.69 -8.76
CA ILE A 60 -0.04 3.03 -8.29
C ILE A 60 0.73 3.82 -9.35
N GLU A 61 1.75 3.21 -9.96
CA GLU A 61 2.58 3.88 -10.97
C GLU A 61 1.78 4.29 -12.21
N GLU A 62 0.83 3.45 -12.64
CA GLU A 62 -0.06 3.79 -13.75
C GLU A 62 -1.00 4.95 -13.40
N ILE A 63 -1.64 4.91 -12.23
CA ILE A 63 -2.54 5.99 -11.77
C ILE A 63 -1.75 7.29 -11.63
N ALA A 64 -0.58 7.25 -11.01
CA ALA A 64 0.27 8.42 -10.81
C ALA A 64 0.73 9.03 -12.13
N LYS A 65 1.19 8.19 -13.06
CA LYS A 65 1.61 8.61 -14.42
C LYS A 65 0.49 9.33 -15.17
N LYS A 66 -0.73 8.80 -15.15
CA LYS A 66 -1.89 9.41 -15.81
C LYS A 66 -2.26 10.77 -15.22
N ASN A 67 -1.92 11.02 -13.95
CA ASN A 67 -2.25 12.25 -13.23
C ASN A 67 -1.05 13.19 -13.01
N GLY A 68 0.11 12.93 -13.61
CA GLY A 68 1.30 13.78 -13.47
C GLY A 68 1.86 13.80 -12.03
N ILE A 69 1.69 12.71 -11.29
CA ILE A 69 2.18 12.54 -9.92
C ILE A 69 3.49 11.74 -9.95
N GLU A 70 4.51 12.20 -9.23
CA GLU A 70 5.76 11.48 -9.03
C GLU A 70 5.66 10.60 -7.78
N ILE A 71 6.10 9.34 -7.87
CA ILE A 71 6.09 8.39 -6.75
C ILE A 71 7.51 8.17 -6.24
N VAL A 72 7.69 8.33 -4.93
CA VAL A 72 8.90 7.97 -4.20
C VAL A 72 8.57 6.84 -3.23
N TRP A 73 9.04 5.64 -3.51
CA TRP A 73 8.79 4.48 -2.67
C TRP A 73 9.63 4.51 -1.38
N VAL A 74 8.97 4.25 -0.25
CA VAL A 74 9.59 4.15 1.08
C VAL A 74 9.30 2.77 1.64
N GLU A 75 10.35 1.97 1.77
CA GLU A 75 10.22 0.58 2.24
C GLU A 75 10.28 0.51 3.76
N THR A 76 9.37 -0.24 4.38
CA THR A 76 9.37 -0.54 5.81
C THR A 76 8.65 -1.86 6.09
N ASN A 77 8.62 -2.32 7.33
CA ASN A 77 7.77 -3.47 7.69
C ASN A 77 6.30 -3.06 7.72
N PHE A 78 5.41 -4.03 7.52
CA PHE A 78 3.97 -3.79 7.45
C PHE A 78 3.41 -3.10 8.71
N ASP A 79 3.81 -3.56 9.89
CA ASP A 79 3.43 -2.98 11.20
C ASP A 79 3.91 -1.53 11.39
N GLY A 80 4.93 -1.11 10.65
CA GLY A 80 5.47 0.26 10.68
C GLY A 80 4.78 1.25 9.74
N LEU A 81 3.90 0.81 8.83
CA LEU A 81 3.32 1.67 7.78
C LEU A 81 2.39 2.76 8.34
N ILE A 82 1.39 2.40 9.16
CA ILE A 82 0.48 3.40 9.76
C ILE A 82 1.25 4.35 10.69
N PRO A 83 2.14 3.91 11.58
CA PRO A 83 3.02 4.80 12.33
C PRO A 83 3.84 5.77 11.46
N ALA A 84 4.41 5.31 10.35
CA ALA A 84 5.18 6.15 9.43
C ALA A 84 4.29 7.22 8.75
N LEU A 85 3.07 6.84 8.35
CA LEU A 85 2.07 7.75 7.79
C LEU A 85 1.67 8.82 8.81
N LYS A 86 1.38 8.43 10.04
CA LYS A 86 1.02 9.36 11.13
C LYS A 86 2.15 10.31 11.49
N ALA A 87 3.41 9.87 11.37
CA ALA A 87 4.60 10.68 11.60
C ALA A 87 4.97 11.59 10.39
N GLY A 88 4.21 11.54 9.28
CA GLY A 88 4.50 12.31 8.07
C GLY A 88 5.78 11.88 7.33
N LYS A 89 6.26 10.67 7.58
CA LYS A 89 7.42 10.10 6.86
C LYS A 89 7.05 9.61 5.48
N ILE A 90 5.79 9.22 5.30
CA ILE A 90 5.15 8.84 4.04
C ILE A 90 3.81 9.58 3.91
N ASP A 91 3.33 9.73 2.70
CA ASP A 91 2.08 10.43 2.36
C ASP A 91 0.93 9.46 2.12
N MET A 92 1.26 8.22 1.75
CA MET A 92 0.32 7.18 1.35
C MET A 92 0.88 5.80 1.68
N ILE A 93 -0.01 4.82 1.89
CA ILE A 93 0.35 3.40 2.02
C ILE A 93 -0.21 2.63 0.84
N ALA A 94 0.64 1.81 0.20
CA ALA A 94 0.27 0.80 -0.79
C ALA A 94 0.99 -0.51 -0.44
N SER A 95 0.29 -1.42 0.23
CA SER A 95 0.89 -2.65 0.77
C SER A 95 -0.14 -3.74 1.07
N ALA A 96 -1.05 -4.03 0.13
CA ALA A 96 -2.14 -5.00 0.30
C ALA A 96 -2.87 -4.83 1.65
N MET A 97 -3.14 -3.58 2.03
CA MET A 97 -3.73 -3.26 3.32
C MET A 97 -5.25 -3.25 3.24
N SER A 98 -5.91 -4.22 3.88
CA SER A 98 -7.38 -4.23 4.00
C SER A 98 -7.87 -3.04 4.82
N ALA A 99 -8.88 -2.34 4.32
CA ALA A 99 -9.61 -1.35 5.10
C ALA A 99 -10.42 -2.05 6.20
N THR A 100 -10.41 -1.48 7.41
CA THR A 100 -11.20 -1.94 8.55
C THR A 100 -11.69 -0.75 9.38
N ASP A 101 -12.77 -0.93 10.14
CA ASP A 101 -13.28 0.10 11.06
C ASP A 101 -12.21 0.55 12.07
N GLU A 102 -11.38 -0.37 12.57
CA GLU A 102 -10.29 -0.05 13.49
C GLU A 102 -9.26 0.87 12.81
N ARG A 103 -8.77 0.50 11.62
CA ARG A 103 -7.79 1.30 10.87
C ARG A 103 -8.37 2.64 10.43
N ARG A 104 -9.67 2.69 10.08
CA ARG A 104 -10.39 3.92 9.72
C ARG A 104 -10.46 4.96 10.85
N GLN A 105 -10.22 4.58 12.09
CA GLN A 105 -10.10 5.56 13.19
C GLN A 105 -8.85 6.44 13.01
N SER A 106 -7.79 5.92 12.40
CA SER A 106 -6.49 6.57 12.29
C SER A 106 -6.16 7.05 10.87
N VAL A 107 -6.72 6.41 9.83
CA VAL A 107 -6.42 6.68 8.42
C VAL A 107 -7.69 6.72 7.58
N ASP A 108 -7.62 7.37 6.41
CA ASP A 108 -8.64 7.29 5.39
C ASP A 108 -8.20 6.33 4.28
N PHE A 109 -9.15 5.67 3.64
CA PHE A 109 -8.89 4.70 2.58
C PHE A 109 -9.55 5.11 1.28
N THR A 110 -8.93 4.72 0.17
CA THR A 110 -9.63 4.66 -1.12
C THR A 110 -10.73 3.60 -1.08
N LYS A 111 -11.56 3.53 -2.13
CA LYS A 111 -12.36 2.33 -2.39
C LYS A 111 -11.43 1.12 -2.56
N PRO A 112 -11.92 -0.11 -2.27
CA PRO A 112 -11.09 -1.29 -2.41
C PRO A 112 -10.78 -1.59 -3.87
N TYR A 113 -9.52 -1.95 -4.12
CA TYR A 113 -9.08 -2.38 -5.44
C TYR A 113 -9.03 -3.91 -5.57
N TYR A 114 -8.88 -4.66 -4.47
CA TYR A 114 -8.81 -6.11 -4.47
C TYR A 114 -9.46 -6.72 -3.24
N MET A 115 -10.10 -7.89 -3.40
CA MET A 115 -10.69 -8.64 -2.28
C MET A 115 -9.86 -9.89 -2.00
N SER A 116 -9.51 -10.12 -0.75
CA SER A 116 -8.74 -11.30 -0.33
C SER A 116 -9.51 -12.18 0.65
N LYS A 117 -8.95 -13.34 0.95
CA LYS A 117 -9.41 -14.29 1.95
C LYS A 117 -8.23 -14.77 2.77
N ASN A 118 -8.48 -15.26 3.96
CA ASN A 118 -7.49 -16.00 4.74
C ASN A 118 -7.37 -17.42 4.21
N LEU A 119 -6.15 -17.86 3.95
CA LEU A 119 -5.81 -19.24 3.65
C LEU A 119 -4.91 -19.80 4.75
N TYR A 120 -5.24 -21.01 5.23
CA TYR A 120 -4.54 -21.68 6.32
C TYR A 120 -3.68 -22.80 5.77
N LEU A 121 -2.37 -22.73 6.04
CA LEU A 121 -1.36 -23.66 5.55
C LEU A 121 -0.85 -24.58 6.67
N LYS A 122 -0.57 -25.83 6.31
CA LYS A 122 0.06 -26.83 7.17
C LYS A 122 1.04 -27.69 6.39
N LEU A 123 1.83 -28.51 7.06
CA LEU A 123 2.55 -29.60 6.41
C LEU A 123 1.56 -30.67 5.93
N LYS A 124 1.82 -31.26 4.75
CA LYS A 124 0.98 -32.32 4.17
C LYS A 124 0.80 -33.53 5.09
N ASN A 125 1.85 -33.89 5.85
CA ASN A 125 1.86 -35.03 6.77
C ASN A 125 1.25 -34.71 8.15
N ASN A 126 0.71 -33.51 8.36
CA ASN A 126 0.01 -33.17 9.60
C ASN A 126 -1.50 -33.44 9.46
N ASP A 127 -1.92 -34.67 9.75
CA ASP A 127 -3.32 -35.09 9.65
C ASP A 127 -4.20 -34.58 10.82
N SER A 128 -3.60 -33.96 11.85
CA SER A 128 -4.32 -33.44 13.00
C SER A 128 -5.06 -32.14 12.76
N LEU A 129 -4.77 -31.45 11.65
CA LEU A 129 -5.40 -30.19 11.27
C LEU A 129 -6.26 -30.38 10.02
N GLN A 130 -7.57 -30.29 10.16
CA GLN A 130 -8.55 -30.39 9.06
C GLN A 130 -9.48 -29.16 9.01
N THR A 131 -9.71 -28.53 10.16
CA THR A 131 -10.60 -27.39 10.34
C THR A 131 -9.93 -26.30 11.19
N LYS A 132 -10.53 -25.09 11.21
CA LYS A 132 -10.08 -24.01 12.08
C LYS A 132 -10.09 -24.38 13.57
N ASN A 133 -11.04 -25.22 14.01
CA ASN A 133 -11.15 -25.63 15.41
C ASN A 133 -9.97 -26.48 15.88
N ASP A 134 -9.33 -27.20 14.97
CA ASP A 134 -8.14 -28.02 15.29
C ASP A 134 -6.91 -27.17 15.65
N LEU A 135 -7.00 -25.86 15.44
CA LEU A 135 -5.95 -24.91 15.80
C LEU A 135 -5.98 -24.47 17.27
N GLU A 136 -6.96 -24.93 18.07
CA GLU A 136 -6.97 -24.67 19.52
C GLU A 136 -5.67 -25.17 20.16
N GLY A 137 -4.98 -24.29 20.89
CA GLY A 137 -3.70 -24.57 21.55
C GLY A 137 -2.49 -24.74 20.64
N LYS A 138 -2.64 -24.61 19.32
CA LYS A 138 -1.57 -24.78 18.33
C LYS A 138 -0.71 -23.54 18.16
N LYS A 139 0.49 -23.73 17.61
CA LYS A 139 1.41 -22.66 17.25
C LYS A 139 1.11 -22.18 15.83
N ILE A 140 0.76 -20.90 15.69
CA ILE A 140 0.34 -20.33 14.42
C ILE A 140 1.27 -19.18 14.04
N GLY A 141 1.88 -19.27 12.86
CA GLY A 141 2.70 -18.21 12.27
C GLY A 141 1.85 -17.23 11.47
N VAL A 142 2.10 -15.94 11.65
CA VAL A 142 1.41 -14.84 10.95
C VAL A 142 2.37 -13.69 10.69
N GLN A 143 1.97 -12.76 9.82
CA GLN A 143 2.69 -11.50 9.70
C GLN A 143 2.19 -10.50 10.77
N LEU A 144 3.13 -9.80 11.39
CA LEU A 144 2.86 -8.80 12.43
C LEU A 144 2.04 -7.62 11.89
N GLY A 145 1.01 -7.21 12.63
CA GLY A 145 0.15 -6.07 12.32
C GLY A 145 -0.95 -6.35 11.29
N THR A 146 -1.13 -7.61 10.86
CA THR A 146 -2.14 -8.01 9.87
C THR A 146 -3.46 -8.45 10.49
N LEU A 147 -4.51 -8.55 9.67
CA LEU A 147 -5.80 -9.15 10.08
C LEU A 147 -5.64 -10.63 10.43
N GLN A 148 -4.72 -11.32 9.75
CA GLN A 148 -4.39 -12.72 10.01
C GLN A 148 -3.83 -12.92 11.42
N GLU A 149 -3.07 -11.93 11.94
CA GLU A 149 -2.61 -11.95 13.32
C GLU A 149 -3.79 -11.84 14.30
N ASN A 150 -4.74 -10.93 14.07
CA ASN A 150 -5.93 -10.79 14.89
C ASN A 150 -6.80 -12.06 14.83
N THR A 151 -6.98 -12.62 13.64
CA THR A 151 -7.70 -13.89 13.42
C THR A 151 -7.07 -15.04 14.20
N ALA A 152 -5.75 -15.18 14.14
CA ALA A 152 -5.03 -16.22 14.87
C ALA A 152 -5.11 -16.02 16.40
N LYS A 153 -5.00 -14.79 16.89
CA LYS A 153 -5.15 -14.45 18.32
C LYS A 153 -6.54 -14.74 18.88
N ALA A 154 -7.58 -14.69 18.03
CA ALA A 154 -8.94 -15.03 18.41
C ALA A 154 -9.18 -16.54 18.56
N ILE A 155 -8.27 -17.40 18.11
CA ILE A 155 -8.36 -18.85 18.28
C ILE A 155 -7.99 -19.20 19.71
N LYS A 156 -8.87 -19.96 20.39
CA LYS A 156 -8.74 -20.30 21.80
C LYS A 156 -7.40 -21.00 22.09
N ASN A 157 -6.66 -20.47 23.06
CA ASN A 157 -5.36 -20.97 23.50
C ASN A 157 -4.27 -21.05 22.42
N ALA A 158 -4.47 -20.48 21.22
CA ALA A 158 -3.46 -20.48 20.18
C ALA A 158 -2.18 -19.72 20.62
N GLN A 159 -1.03 -20.26 20.25
CA GLN A 159 0.28 -19.64 20.48
C GLN A 159 0.70 -18.93 19.19
N VAL A 160 0.39 -17.64 19.08
CA VAL A 160 0.64 -16.86 17.86
C VAL A 160 2.09 -16.40 17.80
N GLN A 161 2.78 -16.75 16.72
CA GLN A 161 4.13 -16.29 16.39
C GLN A 161 4.04 -15.23 15.28
N SER A 162 4.11 -13.96 15.67
CA SER A 162 4.06 -12.82 14.77
C SER A 162 5.45 -12.52 14.22
N ASN A 163 5.59 -12.52 12.90
CA ASN A 163 6.85 -12.29 12.18
C ASN A 163 6.75 -11.05 11.29
N LYS A 164 7.83 -10.31 11.14
CA LYS A 164 7.88 -9.19 10.19
C LYS A 164 7.85 -9.65 8.73
N ASP A 165 8.25 -10.90 8.49
CA ASP A 165 8.29 -11.56 7.20
C ASP A 165 7.70 -12.97 7.30
N LEU A 166 6.72 -13.29 6.42
CA LEU A 166 6.09 -14.62 6.36
C LEU A 166 7.06 -15.74 5.96
N ASN A 167 8.15 -15.44 5.25
CA ASN A 167 9.18 -16.44 4.94
C ASN A 167 9.76 -17.08 6.21
N ILE A 168 9.85 -16.32 7.31
CA ILE A 168 10.28 -16.84 8.63
C ILE A 168 9.26 -17.86 9.14
N ALA A 169 7.97 -17.58 9.00
CA ALA A 169 6.91 -18.51 9.39
C ALA A 169 6.91 -19.77 8.52
N VAL A 170 7.12 -19.64 7.20
CA VAL A 170 7.25 -20.79 6.29
C VAL A 170 8.41 -21.68 6.69
N LEU A 171 9.58 -21.10 6.98
CA LEU A 171 10.73 -21.86 7.46
C LEU A 171 10.45 -22.55 8.80
N ALA A 172 9.77 -21.87 9.73
CA ALA A 172 9.38 -22.43 11.02
C ALA A 172 8.40 -23.61 10.86
N LEU A 173 7.42 -23.50 9.94
CA LEU A 173 6.47 -24.57 9.63
C LEU A 173 7.17 -25.80 9.04
N LYS A 174 8.05 -25.60 8.06
CA LYS A 174 8.86 -26.68 7.45
C LYS A 174 9.72 -27.43 8.46
N ASN A 175 10.18 -26.75 9.50
CA ASN A 175 10.98 -27.33 10.59
C ASN A 175 10.15 -27.79 11.80
N ASN A 176 8.83 -27.90 11.69
CA ASN A 176 7.92 -28.31 12.78
C ASN A 176 8.03 -27.44 14.05
N LYS A 177 8.41 -26.17 13.91
CA LYS A 177 8.45 -25.22 15.04
C LYS A 177 7.09 -24.56 15.30
N ILE A 178 6.25 -24.52 14.28
CA ILE A 178 4.85 -24.11 14.32
C ILE A 178 3.99 -25.15 13.60
N ASP A 179 2.67 -25.13 13.86
CA ASP A 179 1.72 -26.11 13.33
C ASP A 179 1.01 -25.63 12.06
N ALA A 180 0.79 -24.31 11.94
CA ALA A 180 0.08 -23.70 10.82
C ALA A 180 0.57 -22.29 10.54
N ILE A 181 0.23 -21.78 9.35
CA ILE A 181 0.35 -20.37 8.94
C ILE A 181 -1.02 -19.87 8.52
N VAL A 182 -1.33 -18.61 8.83
CA VAL A 182 -2.47 -17.89 8.25
C VAL A 182 -1.93 -16.72 7.44
N ALA A 183 -2.31 -16.63 6.16
CA ALA A 183 -1.91 -15.57 5.24
C ALA A 183 -3.05 -15.25 4.27
N ASP A 184 -2.94 -14.15 3.54
CA ASP A 184 -3.82 -13.87 2.41
C ASP A 184 -3.69 -14.95 1.34
N GLN A 185 -4.80 -15.30 0.71
CA GLN A 185 -4.92 -16.42 -0.22
C GLN A 185 -3.84 -16.40 -1.32
N ASP A 186 -3.64 -15.26 -1.99
CA ASP A 186 -2.73 -15.23 -3.13
C ASP A 186 -1.26 -15.29 -2.70
N THR A 187 -0.91 -14.66 -1.58
CA THR A 187 0.42 -14.81 -0.97
C THR A 187 0.65 -16.26 -0.50
N ALA A 188 -0.36 -16.87 0.12
CA ALA A 188 -0.30 -18.27 0.54
C ALA A 188 -0.16 -19.23 -0.65
N LYS A 189 -0.87 -18.99 -1.77
CA LYS A 189 -0.71 -19.77 -3.01
C LYS A 189 0.71 -19.69 -3.55
N GLY A 190 1.36 -18.51 -3.48
CA GLY A 190 2.77 -18.37 -3.83
C GLY A 190 3.68 -19.28 -3.00
N PHE A 191 3.47 -19.35 -1.68
CA PHE A 191 4.22 -20.28 -0.82
C PHE A 191 3.93 -21.75 -1.13
N LEU A 192 2.69 -22.11 -1.45
CA LEU A 192 2.34 -23.48 -1.84
C LEU A 192 3.03 -23.91 -3.14
N ALA A 193 3.16 -23.00 -4.12
CA ALA A 193 3.84 -23.27 -5.39
C ALA A 193 5.35 -23.53 -5.20
N GLU A 194 5.97 -22.80 -4.26
CA GLU A 194 7.41 -22.89 -3.97
C GLU A 194 7.76 -24.01 -2.97
N ASN A 195 6.78 -24.51 -2.19
CA ASN A 195 6.99 -25.47 -1.11
C ASN A 195 6.02 -26.66 -1.23
N PRO A 196 6.36 -27.69 -2.04
CA PRO A 196 5.46 -28.82 -2.31
C PRO A 196 5.10 -29.68 -1.09
N GLU A 197 5.80 -29.55 0.02
CA GLU A 197 5.48 -30.18 1.29
C GLU A 197 4.35 -29.50 2.08
N LEU A 198 3.93 -28.29 1.67
CA LEU A 198 2.82 -27.57 2.28
C LEU A 198 1.50 -27.87 1.56
N VAL A 199 0.40 -27.68 2.29
CA VAL A 199 -0.97 -27.76 1.76
C VAL A 199 -1.86 -26.77 2.52
N SER A 200 -2.86 -26.23 1.83
CA SER A 200 -3.97 -25.52 2.50
C SER A 200 -4.98 -26.52 3.05
N PHE A 201 -5.58 -26.21 4.20
CA PHE A 201 -6.59 -27.07 4.81
C PHE A 201 -7.87 -26.34 5.21
N TYR A 202 -7.84 -24.99 5.26
CA TYR A 202 -9.01 -24.18 5.60
C TYR A 202 -8.91 -22.80 4.94
N GLN A 203 -10.07 -22.18 4.70
CA GLN A 203 -10.20 -20.86 4.11
C GLN A 203 -11.40 -20.13 4.70
N GLU A 204 -11.29 -18.82 4.90
CA GLU A 204 -12.39 -17.94 5.30
C GLU A 204 -12.17 -16.51 4.79
N THR A 205 -13.15 -15.61 4.97
CA THR A 205 -12.95 -14.18 4.68
C THR A 205 -11.88 -13.60 5.60
N ASP A 206 -11.13 -12.59 5.14
CA ASP A 206 -10.11 -11.91 5.97
C ASP A 206 -10.73 -11.00 7.03
N GLY A 207 -12.03 -10.70 6.92
CA GLY A 207 -12.77 -9.81 7.83
C GLY A 207 -12.58 -8.32 7.54
N GLY A 208 -11.85 -7.97 6.48
CA GLY A 208 -11.70 -6.59 6.00
C GLY A 208 -12.68 -6.26 4.87
N GLU A 209 -12.64 -4.99 4.44
CA GLU A 209 -13.42 -4.48 3.31
C GLU A 209 -12.68 -4.59 1.96
N GLY A 210 -11.53 -5.25 1.95
CA GLY A 210 -10.62 -5.40 0.81
C GLY A 210 -9.41 -4.47 0.87
N PHE A 211 -8.41 -4.78 0.03
CA PHE A 211 -7.19 -3.99 -0.07
C PHE A 211 -7.47 -2.62 -0.65
N SER A 212 -6.99 -1.60 0.03
CA SER A 212 -7.21 -0.19 -0.28
C SER A 212 -5.94 0.60 -0.02
N PHE A 213 -5.74 1.70 -0.73
CA PHE A 213 -4.65 2.61 -0.42
C PHE A 213 -5.05 3.48 0.77
N ALA A 214 -4.12 3.69 1.71
CA ALA A 214 -4.38 4.45 2.92
C ALA A 214 -3.65 5.79 2.96
N PHE A 215 -4.30 6.79 3.54
CA PHE A 215 -3.84 8.17 3.69
C PHE A 215 -4.05 8.65 5.11
N ASP A 216 -3.30 9.67 5.55
CA ASP A 216 -3.49 10.21 6.90
C ASP A 216 -4.89 10.83 7.05
N LYS A 217 -5.49 10.57 8.19
CA LYS A 217 -6.89 10.90 8.49
C LYS A 217 -7.21 12.38 8.21
N ASN A 218 -8.23 12.61 7.38
CA ASN A 218 -8.79 13.93 7.02
C ASN A 218 -7.80 14.90 6.30
N LYS A 219 -6.66 14.43 5.78
CA LYS A 219 -5.64 15.33 5.22
C LYS A 219 -5.62 15.43 3.70
N GLN A 220 -5.93 14.36 2.97
CA GLN A 220 -5.63 14.26 1.53
C GLN A 220 -6.83 13.83 0.69
N LYS A 221 -8.01 14.41 0.95
CA LYS A 221 -9.27 14.03 0.29
C LYS A 221 -9.19 14.10 -1.23
N ASP A 222 -8.59 15.16 -1.77
CA ASP A 222 -8.47 15.36 -3.22
C ASP A 222 -7.57 14.28 -3.86
N ILE A 223 -6.50 13.87 -3.17
CA ILE A 223 -5.62 12.80 -3.63
C ILE A 223 -6.34 11.44 -3.58
N ILE A 224 -7.10 11.18 -2.52
CA ILE A 224 -7.94 9.97 -2.40
C ILE A 224 -8.90 9.86 -3.60
N GLU A 225 -9.54 10.98 -4.00
CA GLU A 225 -10.45 10.99 -5.15
C GLU A 225 -9.72 10.73 -6.48
N ILE A 226 -8.49 11.24 -6.65
CA ILE A 226 -7.66 10.91 -7.83
C ILE A 226 -7.41 9.40 -7.89
N PHE A 227 -7.02 8.77 -6.77
CA PHE A 227 -6.78 7.33 -6.74
C PHE A 227 -8.07 6.51 -6.88
N ASN A 228 -9.19 6.95 -6.29
CA ASN A 228 -10.50 6.34 -6.50
C ASN A 228 -10.90 6.31 -7.97
N LYS A 229 -10.76 7.44 -8.66
CA LYS A 229 -11.02 7.56 -10.09
C LYS A 229 -10.06 6.70 -10.90
N GLY A 230 -8.77 6.72 -10.57
CA GLY A 230 -7.75 5.90 -11.24
C GLY A 230 -7.99 4.39 -11.10
N ILE A 231 -8.48 3.91 -9.94
CA ILE A 231 -8.89 2.51 -9.75
C ILE A 231 -10.06 2.17 -10.68
N ASP A 232 -11.09 3.04 -10.78
CA ASP A 232 -12.24 2.82 -11.65
C ASP A 232 -11.83 2.83 -13.13
N GLU A 233 -10.97 3.77 -13.54
CA GLU A 233 -10.44 3.85 -14.90
C GLU A 233 -9.63 2.61 -15.25
N ALA A 234 -8.73 2.14 -14.38
CA ALA A 234 -7.94 0.94 -14.60
C ALA A 234 -8.83 -0.32 -14.78
N LYS A 235 -9.96 -0.39 -14.06
CA LYS A 235 -10.94 -1.47 -14.22
C LYS A 235 -11.70 -1.39 -15.54
N THR A 236 -12.00 -0.20 -16.03
CA THR A 236 -12.79 0.02 -17.24
C THR A 236 -11.98 -0.01 -18.52
N ASP A 237 -10.72 0.44 -18.52
CA ASP A 237 -9.83 0.45 -19.69
C ASP A 237 -9.08 -0.89 -19.90
N GLY A 238 -9.24 -1.84 -18.98
CA GLY A 238 -8.66 -3.18 -19.05
C GLY A 238 -7.25 -3.31 -18.45
N PHE A 239 -6.64 -2.22 -17.99
CA PHE A 239 -5.32 -2.28 -17.36
C PHE A 239 -5.33 -3.15 -16.09
N TYR A 240 -6.37 -3.02 -15.25
CA TYR A 240 -6.58 -3.87 -14.08
C TYR A 240 -6.56 -5.36 -14.44
N ASN A 241 -7.28 -5.76 -15.47
CA ASN A 241 -7.32 -7.16 -15.93
C ASN A 241 -5.95 -7.64 -16.45
N THR A 242 -5.15 -6.73 -17.01
CA THR A 242 -3.77 -7.03 -17.41
C THR A 242 -2.91 -7.32 -16.19
N LEU A 243 -3.08 -6.57 -15.08
CA LEU A 243 -2.37 -6.82 -13.83
C LEU A 243 -2.82 -8.13 -13.16
N ILE A 244 -4.14 -8.43 -13.14
CA ILE A 244 -4.68 -9.70 -12.63
C ILE A 244 -4.00 -10.88 -13.34
N LYS A 245 -3.90 -10.84 -14.66
CA LYS A 245 -3.21 -11.88 -15.45
C LYS A 245 -1.71 -11.92 -15.20
N LYS A 246 -1.05 -10.75 -15.16
CA LYS A 246 0.40 -10.64 -14.96
C LYS A 246 0.85 -11.25 -13.63
N TYR A 247 0.04 -11.06 -12.60
CA TYR A 247 0.34 -11.49 -11.23
C TYR A 247 -0.42 -12.75 -10.81
N GLU A 248 -1.10 -13.44 -11.76
CA GLU A 248 -1.82 -14.70 -11.55
C GLU A 248 -2.83 -14.61 -10.39
N LEU A 249 -3.53 -13.47 -10.27
CA LEU A 249 -4.56 -13.21 -9.27
C LEU A 249 -5.94 -13.72 -9.72
N GLU A 250 -6.84 -13.95 -8.75
CA GLU A 250 -8.24 -14.44 -9.00
C GLU A 250 -9.30 -13.38 -8.72
#